data_a193476df5438cdc0d6d5838a98392cf
#
_entry.id   a193476df5438cdc0d6d5838a98392cf
#
_cell.length_a   1.000
_cell.length_b   1.000
_cell.length_c   1.000
_cell.angle_alpha   90.00
_cell.angle_beta   90.00
_cell.angle_gamma   90.00
#
_symmetry.space_group_name_H-M   'P 1'
#
loop_
_entity.id
_entity.type
_entity.pdbx_description
1 polymer ?
#
loop_
_entity_poly.entity_id
_entity_poly.type
_entity_poly.pdbx_seq_one_letter_code
_entity_poly.pdbx_strand_id
1 'polypeptide(L)'
;MKKKIIFIIFYIFIFNISSSKNINADDLFEKGKQIFLEEGNCATCHALEDANSYGNIGPNLNEIKPDISRVLMAVTNGIGVMPAYQGQLSDEEIHAVATYVVESTN
;
A
#
# COMPACT_ATOMS: atom_id res chain seq x y z
N MET A 1 19.04 41.93 31.70
CA MET A 1 17.67 41.42 31.58
C MET A 1 17.13 41.28 30.17
N LYS A 2 17.70 41.99 29.21
CA LYS A 2 17.27 41.89 27.80
C LYS A 2 17.86 40.69 27.03
N LYS A 3 18.81 39.97 27.60
CA LYS A 3 19.51 38.87 26.98
C LYS A 3 18.77 37.53 27.06
N LYS A 4 17.77 37.41 27.92
CA LYS A 4 17.02 36.14 28.10
C LYS A 4 15.91 35.92 27.06
N ILE A 5 15.47 36.96 26.39
CA ILE A 5 14.39 36.89 25.40
C ILE A 5 14.87 36.36 24.06
N ILE A 6 16.15 36.57 23.74
CA ILE A 6 16.76 36.15 22.46
C ILE A 6 16.94 34.62 22.39
N PHE A 7 17.15 33.96 23.54
CA PHE A 7 17.33 32.51 23.58
C PHE A 7 16.03 31.73 23.33
N ILE A 8 14.89 32.29 23.70
CA ILE A 8 13.58 31.63 23.50
C ILE A 8 13.17 31.61 22.04
N ILE A 9 13.51 32.65 21.29
CA ILE A 9 13.19 32.75 19.87
C ILE A 9 14.04 31.77 19.03
N PHE A 10 15.28 31.52 19.45
CA PHE A 10 16.17 30.58 18.80
C PHE A 10 15.75 29.12 18.99
N TYR A 11 15.11 28.81 20.11
CA TYR A 11 14.66 27.46 20.43
C TYR A 11 13.43 27.04 19.60
N ILE A 12 12.59 28.00 19.23
CA ILE A 12 11.38 27.73 18.44
C ILE A 12 11.73 27.43 16.97
N PHE A 13 12.86 27.94 16.49
CA PHE A 13 13.27 27.77 15.09
C PHE A 13 13.82 26.37 14.76
N ILE A 14 14.30 25.64 15.76
CA ILE A 14 14.90 24.31 15.57
C ILE A 14 13.84 23.21 15.47
N PHE A 15 12.60 23.49 15.84
CA PHE A 15 11.53 22.49 15.90
C PHE A 15 10.81 22.26 14.56
N ASN A 16 11.19 22.99 13.50
CA ASN A 16 10.56 22.90 12.17
C ASN A 16 11.31 21.99 11.19
N ILE A 17 12.00 20.98 11.68
CA ILE A 17 12.56 19.96 10.79
C ILE A 17 11.45 18.98 10.46
N SER A 18 10.82 19.18 9.29
CA SER A 18 9.90 18.19 8.75
C SER A 18 10.68 16.90 8.47
N SER A 19 10.40 15.88 9.25
CA SER A 19 10.92 14.55 8.97
C SER A 19 10.22 14.00 7.72
N SER A 20 10.94 13.90 6.62
CA SER A 20 10.47 13.15 5.46
C SER A 20 10.42 11.67 5.85
N LYS A 21 9.24 11.08 5.84
CA LYS A 21 9.08 9.64 6.02
C LYS A 21 9.60 8.93 4.79
N ASN A 22 10.75 8.28 4.92
CA ASN A 22 11.17 7.31 3.92
C ASN A 22 10.31 6.06 4.09
N ILE A 23 9.50 5.76 3.08
CA ILE A 23 8.72 4.52 3.03
C ILE A 23 9.70 3.40 2.66
N ASN A 24 9.97 2.50 3.60
CA ASN A 24 10.81 1.34 3.34
C ASN A 24 9.98 0.19 2.75
N ALA A 25 10.64 -0.90 2.32
CA ALA A 25 10.00 -2.04 1.69
C ALA A 25 9.00 -2.74 2.62
N ASP A 26 9.27 -2.78 3.94
CA ASP A 26 8.37 -3.40 4.91
C ASP A 26 7.09 -2.59 5.08
N ASP A 27 7.19 -1.27 5.09
CA ASP A 27 6.01 -0.38 5.17
C ASP A 27 5.15 -0.50 3.91
N LEU A 28 5.77 -0.65 2.75
CA LEU A 28 5.05 -0.85 1.48
C LEU A 28 4.30 -2.17 1.48
N PHE A 29 4.90 -3.24 1.96
CA PHE A 29 4.27 -4.55 2.09
C PHE A 29 3.06 -4.49 3.02
N GLU A 30 3.22 -3.91 4.20
CA GLU A 30 2.13 -3.80 5.19
C GLU A 30 0.99 -2.92 4.69
N LYS A 31 1.32 -1.82 4.01
CA LYS A 31 0.32 -0.97 3.37
C LYS A 31 -0.45 -1.73 2.30
N GLY A 32 0.25 -2.49 1.48
CA GLY A 32 -0.37 -3.33 0.45
C GLY A 32 -1.30 -4.38 1.03
N LYS A 33 -0.89 -5.01 2.12
CA LYS A 33 -1.72 -5.98 2.86
C LYS A 33 -3.00 -5.33 3.38
N GLN A 34 -2.89 -4.15 3.96
CA GLN A 34 -4.05 -3.41 4.44
C GLN A 34 -5.02 -3.07 3.30
N ILE A 35 -4.51 -2.62 2.16
CA ILE A 35 -5.33 -2.33 1.00
C ILE A 35 -6.02 -3.59 0.49
N PHE A 36 -5.33 -4.70 0.44
CA PHE A 36 -5.87 -6.00 0.03
C PHE A 36 -7.06 -6.42 0.90
N LEU A 37 -6.93 -6.22 2.21
CA LEU A 37 -7.95 -6.62 3.18
C LEU A 37 -9.08 -5.60 3.34
N GLU A 38 -8.80 -4.31 3.20
CA GLU A 38 -9.74 -3.23 3.53
C GLU A 38 -10.17 -2.44 2.32
N GLU A 39 -9.41 -1.43 1.91
CA GLU A 39 -9.84 -0.47 0.89
C GLU A 39 -10.09 -1.11 -0.48
N GLY A 40 -9.25 -2.05 -0.86
CA GLY A 40 -9.37 -2.76 -2.15
C GLY A 40 -10.36 -3.91 -2.10
N ASN A 41 -10.62 -4.43 -0.91
CA ASN A 41 -11.50 -5.58 -0.69
C ASN A 41 -11.18 -6.79 -1.60
N CYS A 42 -9.90 -6.98 -1.89
CA CYS A 42 -9.42 -8.04 -2.79
C CYS A 42 -9.67 -9.43 -2.20
N ALA A 43 -9.61 -9.53 -0.87
CA ALA A 43 -9.79 -10.78 -0.14
C ALA A 43 -11.18 -11.41 -0.33
N THR A 44 -12.19 -10.61 -0.69
CA THR A 44 -13.53 -11.12 -0.95
C THR A 44 -13.57 -12.05 -2.16
N CYS A 45 -12.75 -11.76 -3.16
CA CYS A 45 -12.74 -12.51 -4.42
C CYS A 45 -11.53 -13.43 -4.57
N HIS A 46 -10.39 -13.08 -3.98
CA HIS A 46 -9.16 -13.81 -4.18
C HIS A 46 -8.71 -14.56 -2.92
N ALA A 47 -8.33 -15.82 -3.11
CA ALA A 47 -7.60 -16.55 -2.08
C ALA A 47 -6.14 -16.09 -2.09
N LEU A 48 -5.61 -15.82 -0.89
CA LEU A 48 -4.21 -15.47 -0.66
C LEU A 48 -3.84 -15.90 0.75
N GLU A 49 -2.87 -16.78 0.86
CA GLU A 49 -2.51 -17.42 2.13
C GLU A 49 -2.04 -16.39 3.17
N ASP A 50 -1.14 -15.48 2.78
CA ASP A 50 -0.63 -14.45 3.69
C ASP A 50 -1.73 -13.56 4.27
N ALA A 51 -2.78 -13.30 3.50
CA ALA A 51 -3.93 -12.51 3.92
C ALA A 51 -5.00 -13.34 4.64
N ASN A 52 -4.78 -14.63 4.76
CA ASN A 52 -5.76 -15.56 5.32
C ASN A 52 -7.13 -15.43 4.64
N SER A 53 -7.12 -15.28 3.32
CA SER A 53 -8.33 -15.12 2.52
C SER A 53 -8.58 -16.35 1.65
N TYR A 54 -9.84 -16.63 1.42
CA TYR A 54 -10.31 -17.87 0.78
C TYR A 54 -11.34 -17.60 -0.33
N GLY A 55 -11.40 -16.37 -0.85
CA GLY A 55 -12.30 -16.03 -1.94
C GLY A 55 -12.07 -16.92 -3.16
N ASN A 56 -13.16 -17.27 -3.85
CA ASN A 56 -13.09 -18.14 -5.02
C ASN A 56 -13.76 -17.54 -6.27
N ILE A 57 -14.12 -16.27 -6.23
CA ILE A 57 -14.70 -15.56 -7.38
C ILE A 57 -13.59 -15.24 -8.39
N GLY A 58 -12.44 -14.80 -7.90
CA GLY A 58 -11.24 -14.57 -8.69
C GLY A 58 -10.25 -15.74 -8.55
N PRO A 59 -9.15 -15.72 -9.33
CA PRO A 59 -8.10 -16.74 -9.21
C PRO A 59 -7.46 -16.75 -7.82
N ASN A 60 -7.03 -17.94 -7.40
CA ASN A 60 -6.19 -18.11 -6.22
C ASN A 60 -4.79 -17.57 -6.55
N LEU A 61 -4.38 -16.53 -5.84
CA LEU A 61 -3.13 -15.82 -6.14
C LEU A 61 -1.90 -16.65 -5.82
N ASN A 62 -1.96 -17.52 -4.79
CA ASN A 62 -0.87 -18.45 -4.49
C ASN A 62 -0.65 -19.48 -5.59
N GLU A 63 -1.71 -19.85 -6.31
CA GLU A 63 -1.61 -20.80 -7.42
C GLU A 63 -1.05 -20.14 -8.68
N ILE A 64 -1.57 -18.98 -9.06
CA ILE A 64 -1.16 -18.33 -10.30
C ILE A 64 0.14 -17.55 -10.20
N LYS A 65 0.53 -17.10 -9.02
CA LYS A 65 1.78 -16.35 -8.75
C LYS A 65 2.05 -15.29 -9.82
N PRO A 66 1.19 -14.27 -9.92
CA PRO A 66 1.29 -13.30 -11.00
C PRO A 66 2.54 -12.42 -10.84
N ASP A 67 3.10 -11.98 -11.97
CA ASP A 67 4.16 -10.97 -11.94
C ASP A 67 3.59 -9.57 -11.68
N ILE A 68 4.48 -8.63 -11.35
CA ILE A 68 4.08 -7.27 -10.95
C ILE A 68 3.31 -6.55 -12.07
N SER A 69 3.70 -6.71 -13.32
CA SER A 69 3.05 -6.01 -14.42
C SER A 69 1.62 -6.51 -14.64
N ARG A 70 1.38 -7.79 -14.47
CA ARG A 70 0.03 -8.37 -14.57
C ARG A 70 -0.86 -7.87 -13.43
N VAL A 71 -0.34 -7.82 -12.22
CA VAL A 71 -1.12 -7.31 -11.07
C VAL A 71 -1.45 -5.83 -11.27
N LEU A 72 -0.45 -5.03 -11.63
CA LEU A 72 -0.66 -3.59 -11.89
C LEU A 72 -1.73 -3.36 -12.95
N MET A 73 -1.68 -4.10 -14.05
CA MET A 73 -2.64 -3.97 -15.15
C MET A 73 -4.05 -4.38 -14.70
N ALA A 74 -4.16 -5.49 -14.01
CA ALA A 74 -5.44 -6.00 -13.53
C ALA A 74 -6.10 -5.05 -12.52
N VAL A 75 -5.32 -4.56 -11.56
CA VAL A 75 -5.84 -3.65 -10.52
C VAL A 75 -6.20 -2.29 -11.12
N THR A 76 -5.37 -1.77 -12.02
CA THR A 76 -5.62 -0.46 -12.64
C THR A 76 -6.85 -0.48 -13.54
N ASN A 77 -6.94 -1.46 -14.41
CA ASN A 77 -7.94 -1.49 -15.49
C ASN A 77 -9.12 -2.41 -15.23
N GLY A 78 -9.00 -3.33 -14.28
CA GLY A 78 -9.98 -4.38 -14.06
C GLY A 78 -9.93 -5.47 -15.12
N ILE A 79 -10.54 -6.61 -14.83
CA ILE A 79 -10.69 -7.74 -15.78
C ILE A 79 -12.03 -8.41 -15.48
N GLY A 80 -12.92 -8.46 -16.47
CA GLY A 80 -14.23 -9.11 -16.29
C GLY A 80 -15.00 -8.50 -15.14
N VAL A 81 -15.34 -9.31 -14.13
CA VAL A 81 -16.07 -8.84 -12.94
C VAL A 81 -15.19 -8.12 -11.93
N MET A 82 -13.85 -8.24 -12.06
CA MET A 82 -12.92 -7.49 -11.23
C MET A 82 -12.97 -6.02 -11.60
N PRO A 83 -13.29 -5.11 -10.65
CA PRO A 83 -13.40 -3.70 -10.97
C PRO A 83 -12.04 -3.05 -11.24
N ALA A 84 -12.05 -1.94 -11.97
CA ALA A 84 -10.90 -1.08 -12.13
C ALA A 84 -10.74 -0.19 -10.90
N TYR A 85 -9.55 -0.16 -10.33
CA TYR A 85 -9.27 0.65 -9.14
C TYR A 85 -8.66 2.01 -9.45
N GLN A 86 -8.35 2.28 -10.70
CA GLN A 86 -7.91 3.61 -11.12
C GLN A 86 -9.00 4.63 -10.77
N GLY A 87 -8.62 5.69 -10.05
CA GLY A 87 -9.57 6.68 -9.55
C GLY A 87 -10.17 6.36 -8.18
N GLN A 88 -10.13 5.10 -7.74
CA GLN A 88 -10.55 4.69 -6.39
C GLN A 88 -9.36 4.56 -5.45
N LEU A 89 -8.28 3.98 -5.93
CA LEU A 89 -7.00 3.92 -5.23
C LEU A 89 -6.02 4.85 -5.93
N SER A 90 -5.11 5.45 -5.17
CA SER A 90 -4.01 6.22 -5.74
C SER A 90 -3.01 5.30 -6.46
N ASP A 91 -2.18 5.86 -7.32
CA ASP A 91 -1.12 5.10 -7.99
C ASP A 91 -0.18 4.44 -6.98
N GLU A 92 0.11 5.13 -5.87
CA GLU A 92 0.94 4.58 -4.80
C GLU A 92 0.26 3.40 -4.10
N GLU A 93 -1.05 3.49 -3.88
CA GLU A 93 -1.82 2.42 -3.26
C GLU A 93 -1.92 1.19 -4.19
N ILE A 94 -2.13 1.42 -5.48
CA ILE A 94 -2.13 0.35 -6.48
C ILE A 94 -0.76 -0.34 -6.51
N HIS A 95 0.32 0.44 -6.48
CA HIS A 95 1.67 -0.12 -6.43
C HIS A 95 1.91 -0.91 -5.14
N ALA A 96 1.43 -0.42 -4.01
CA ALA A 96 1.57 -1.10 -2.74
C ALA A 96 0.88 -2.47 -2.72
N VAL A 97 -0.38 -2.53 -3.17
CA VAL A 97 -1.11 -3.80 -3.18
C VAL A 97 -0.52 -4.77 -4.21
N ALA A 98 -0.04 -4.29 -5.34
CA ALA A 98 0.63 -5.13 -6.33
C ALA A 98 1.92 -5.73 -5.76
N THR A 99 2.72 -4.92 -5.08
CA THR A 99 3.94 -5.37 -4.39
C THR A 99 3.61 -6.44 -3.35
N TYR A 100 2.57 -6.21 -2.54
CA TYR A 100 2.13 -7.17 -1.54
C TYR A 100 1.76 -8.52 -2.17
N VAL A 101 0.96 -8.52 -3.23
CA VAL A 101 0.54 -9.76 -3.90
C VAL A 101 1.75 -10.52 -4.43
N VAL A 102 2.67 -9.84 -5.10
CA VAL A 102 3.85 -10.48 -5.69
C VAL A 102 4.77 -11.05 -4.60
N GLU A 103 5.07 -10.27 -3.58
CA GLU A 103 5.97 -10.72 -2.50
C GLU A 103 5.36 -11.84 -1.66
N SER A 104 4.07 -11.79 -1.40
CA SER A 104 3.39 -12.81 -0.58
C SER A 104 3.16 -14.13 -1.32
N THR A 105 3.31 -14.18 -2.63
CA THR A 105 3.12 -15.39 -3.44
C THR A 105 4.43 -16.02 -3.92
N ASN A 106 5.56 -15.41 -3.62
CA ASN A 106 6.89 -15.94 -3.99
C ASN A 106 7.58 -16.63 -2.84
#